data_5c7b8003cfd1385debefbb80e2ae9a82
#
_entry.id   5c7b8003cfd1385debefbb80e2ae9a82
#
_cell.length_a   1.000
_cell.length_b   1.000
_cell.length_c   1.000
_cell.angle_alpha   90.00
_cell.angle_beta   90.00
_cell.angle_gamma   90.00
#
_symmetry.space_group_name_H-M   'P 1'
#
loop_
_entity.id
_entity.type
_entity.pdbx_description
1 polymer ?
#
loop_
_entity_poly.entity_id
_entity_poly.type
_entity_poly.pdbx_seq_one_letter_code
_entity_poly.pdbx_strand_id
1 'polypeptide(L)'
;VAAGAFVSIPHPEWYAMTTEEARSLAEAGAHAVEAYNHSSALDAGRGGGIATIDQLANEGFRTGIIATDDSHDVPADGFGGWVMVAAKALKAGAIIKALKAGDYFASCGPAFTSIRLDGTMLHVTCSPVDRILVAAGGHRSFATSGDGMTEARIEISRTDFEFFRVVLTDRAGKQAWSNHYWTVSYTHLT
;
A
#
# COMPACT_ATOMS: atom_id res chain seq x y z
N VAL A 1 -20.30 0.78 -3.91
CA VAL A 1 -20.21 0.64 -2.44
C VAL A 1 -21.50 0.06 -1.86
N ALA A 2 -22.67 0.64 -2.16
CA ALA A 2 -23.96 0.17 -1.63
C ALA A 2 -24.29 -1.30 -1.95
N ALA A 3 -23.82 -1.83 -3.08
CA ALA A 3 -23.99 -3.23 -3.48
C ALA A 3 -23.02 -4.20 -2.78
N GLY A 4 -22.22 -3.75 -1.81
CA GLY A 4 -21.25 -4.58 -1.09
C GLY A 4 -19.92 -4.79 -1.81
N ALA A 5 -19.69 -4.20 -2.98
CA ALA A 5 -18.44 -4.31 -3.72
C ALA A 5 -17.25 -3.67 -2.98
N PHE A 6 -16.04 -4.15 -3.26
CA PHE A 6 -14.81 -3.43 -3.00
C PHE A 6 -14.54 -2.51 -4.19
N VAL A 7 -14.28 -1.23 -3.94
CA VAL A 7 -14.11 -0.20 -4.97
C VAL A 7 -12.76 0.46 -4.78
N SER A 8 -12.00 0.61 -5.85
CA SER A 8 -10.69 1.28 -5.84
C SER A 8 -10.67 2.45 -6.83
N ILE A 9 -9.74 3.37 -6.58
CA ILE A 9 -9.34 4.45 -7.50
C ILE A 9 -8.24 3.88 -8.38
N PRO A 10 -8.47 3.71 -9.70
CA PRO A 10 -7.49 3.13 -10.61
C PRO A 10 -6.47 4.17 -11.08
N HIS A 11 -5.27 3.73 -11.44
CA HIS A 11 -4.19 4.41 -12.16
C HIS A 11 -4.19 5.95 -12.08
N PRO A 12 -4.07 6.58 -10.89
CA PRO A 12 -4.24 8.02 -10.74
C PRO A 12 -3.21 8.84 -11.52
N GLU A 13 -2.00 8.33 -11.69
CA GLU A 13 -0.96 9.00 -12.49
C GLU A 13 -1.23 8.96 -13.99
N TRP A 14 -1.87 7.89 -14.48
CA TRP A 14 -2.08 7.68 -15.91
C TRP A 14 -2.87 8.82 -16.56
N TYR A 15 -3.91 9.32 -15.92
CA TYR A 15 -4.70 10.45 -16.41
C TYR A 15 -4.52 11.73 -15.60
N ALA A 16 -3.44 11.82 -14.82
CA ALA A 16 -3.07 13.00 -14.05
C ALA A 16 -4.19 13.46 -13.08
N MET A 17 -4.73 12.51 -12.28
CA MET A 17 -5.77 12.78 -11.29
C MET A 17 -5.36 13.91 -10.34
N THR A 18 -6.24 14.87 -10.20
CA THR A 18 -6.07 15.96 -9.24
C THR A 18 -6.41 15.48 -7.81
N THR A 19 -5.89 16.21 -6.83
CA THR A 19 -6.22 16.00 -5.42
C THR A 19 -7.71 16.06 -5.14
N GLU A 20 -8.41 17.02 -5.75
CA GLU A 20 -9.83 17.24 -5.54
C GLU A 20 -10.66 16.06 -6.09
N GLU A 21 -10.29 15.53 -7.24
CA GLU A 21 -10.91 14.33 -7.80
C GLU A 21 -10.68 13.11 -6.91
N ALA A 22 -9.43 12.89 -6.45
CA ALA A 22 -9.10 11.79 -5.55
C ALA A 22 -9.88 11.88 -4.23
N ARG A 23 -9.96 13.09 -3.64
CA ARG A 23 -10.74 13.36 -2.43
C ARG A 23 -12.22 13.05 -2.64
N SER A 24 -12.82 13.54 -3.72
CA SER A 24 -14.22 13.29 -4.05
C SER A 24 -14.54 11.80 -4.17
N LEU A 25 -13.63 11.01 -4.77
CA LEU A 25 -13.77 9.56 -4.87
C LEU A 25 -13.61 8.86 -3.50
N ALA A 26 -12.71 9.33 -2.66
CA ALA A 26 -12.55 8.81 -1.30
C ALA A 26 -13.79 9.13 -0.43
N GLU A 27 -14.34 10.34 -0.50
CA GLU A 27 -15.61 10.75 0.15
C GLU A 27 -16.80 9.93 -0.35
N ALA A 28 -16.82 9.58 -1.64
CA ALA A 28 -17.83 8.69 -2.22
C ALA A 28 -17.70 7.24 -1.76
N GLY A 29 -16.66 6.91 -0.98
CA GLY A 29 -16.44 5.62 -0.34
C GLY A 29 -15.54 4.67 -1.11
N ALA A 30 -14.58 5.15 -1.89
CA ALA A 30 -13.52 4.32 -2.42
C ALA A 30 -12.75 3.67 -1.27
N HIS A 31 -12.50 2.36 -1.38
CA HIS A 31 -11.83 1.58 -0.33
C HIS A 31 -10.31 1.59 -0.46
N ALA A 32 -9.79 1.76 -1.68
CA ALA A 32 -8.35 1.71 -1.96
C ALA A 32 -7.96 2.57 -3.16
N VAL A 33 -6.65 2.80 -3.31
CA VAL A 33 -6.02 3.47 -4.46
C VAL A 33 -4.93 2.56 -5.02
N GLU A 34 -4.75 2.53 -6.32
CA GLU A 34 -3.63 1.85 -6.94
C GLU A 34 -2.31 2.58 -6.68
N ALA A 35 -1.40 1.91 -5.99
CA ALA A 35 0.00 2.33 -5.87
C ALA A 35 0.79 2.01 -7.13
N TYR A 36 0.38 0.94 -7.84
CA TYR A 36 0.98 0.48 -9.06
C TYR A 36 -0.07 -0.14 -9.98
N ASN A 37 -0.05 0.29 -11.24
CA ASN A 37 -0.83 -0.26 -12.34
C ASN A 37 0.15 -0.69 -13.43
N HIS A 38 0.17 -1.99 -13.76
CA HIS A 38 1.21 -2.55 -14.61
C HIS A 38 1.08 -2.13 -16.07
N SER A 39 -0.11 -2.22 -16.64
CA SER A 39 -0.37 -1.79 -18.02
C SER A 39 -0.04 -0.32 -18.22
N SER A 40 -0.51 0.56 -17.34
CA SER A 40 -0.18 1.99 -17.39
C SER A 40 1.31 2.29 -17.26
N ALA A 41 2.05 1.47 -16.49
CA ALA A 41 3.50 1.58 -16.38
C ALA A 41 4.21 1.19 -17.69
N LEU A 42 3.77 0.11 -18.34
CA LEU A 42 4.35 -0.36 -19.61
C LEU A 42 4.04 0.60 -20.77
N ASP A 43 2.78 1.00 -20.91
CA ASP A 43 2.31 1.74 -22.08
C ASP A 43 2.67 3.23 -22.03
N ALA A 44 2.67 3.81 -20.85
CA ALA A 44 2.80 5.26 -20.71
C ALA A 44 3.90 5.71 -19.71
N GLY A 45 4.54 4.78 -19.00
CA GLY A 45 5.46 5.12 -17.91
C GLY A 45 4.77 5.84 -16.74
N ARG A 46 3.45 5.72 -16.60
CA ARG A 46 2.61 6.42 -15.62
C ARG A 46 1.77 5.44 -14.81
N GLY A 47 2.41 4.43 -14.24
CA GLY A 47 1.76 3.40 -13.43
C GLY A 47 1.72 3.69 -11.94
N GLY A 48 2.18 4.83 -11.47
CA GLY A 48 2.27 5.17 -10.06
C GLY A 48 0.98 5.74 -9.46
N GLY A 49 0.91 5.72 -8.12
CA GLY A 49 -0.22 6.33 -7.39
C GLY A 49 0.12 6.72 -5.97
N ILE A 50 1.39 6.57 -5.57
CA ILE A 50 1.84 6.82 -4.20
C ILE A 50 1.60 8.27 -3.77
N ALA A 51 1.79 9.25 -4.66
CA ALA A 51 1.55 10.65 -4.34
C ALA A 51 0.08 10.90 -3.96
N THR A 52 -0.87 10.33 -4.69
CA THR A 52 -2.30 10.40 -4.39
C THR A 52 -2.63 9.71 -3.07
N ILE A 53 -2.05 8.53 -2.82
CA ILE A 53 -2.21 7.77 -1.57
C ILE A 53 -1.73 8.59 -0.37
N ASP A 54 -0.52 9.15 -0.45
CA ASP A 54 0.07 9.94 0.63
C ASP A 54 -0.73 11.21 0.91
N GLN A 55 -1.24 11.85 -0.14
CA GLN A 55 -2.05 13.03 0.00
C GLN A 55 -3.38 12.74 0.71
N LEU A 56 -4.11 11.71 0.28
CA LEU A 56 -5.34 11.30 0.92
C LEU A 56 -5.11 10.91 2.39
N ALA A 57 -4.02 10.18 2.68
CA ALA A 57 -3.69 9.79 4.05
C ALA A 57 -3.36 11.01 4.94
N ASN A 58 -2.62 12.01 4.43
CA ASN A 58 -2.35 13.26 5.15
C ASN A 58 -3.62 14.11 5.38
N GLU A 59 -4.67 13.91 4.58
CA GLU A 59 -6.01 14.50 4.79
C GLU A 59 -6.91 13.63 5.70
N GLY A 60 -6.40 12.51 6.22
CA GLY A 60 -7.11 11.63 7.15
C GLY A 60 -7.95 10.54 6.50
N PHE A 61 -7.91 10.39 5.17
CA PHE A 61 -8.61 9.30 4.48
C PHE A 61 -7.89 7.96 4.69
N ARG A 62 -8.63 6.96 5.15
CA ARG A 62 -8.10 5.62 5.44
C ARG A 62 -8.29 4.67 4.25
N THR A 63 -7.84 5.08 3.08
CA THR A 63 -7.87 4.23 1.89
C THR A 63 -6.78 3.18 1.96
N GLY A 64 -7.09 1.97 1.45
CA GLY A 64 -6.11 0.90 1.29
C GLY A 64 -5.20 1.11 0.08
N ILE A 65 -4.17 0.29 -0.03
CA ILE A 65 -3.14 0.37 -1.07
C ILE A 65 -3.18 -0.91 -1.89
N ILE A 66 -3.44 -0.83 -3.19
CA ILE A 66 -3.47 -1.98 -4.08
C ILE A 66 -2.46 -1.84 -5.23
N ALA A 67 -2.16 -2.95 -5.87
CA ALA A 67 -1.48 -3.02 -7.15
C ALA A 67 -2.29 -3.94 -8.07
N THR A 68 -2.32 -3.64 -9.36
CA THR A 68 -3.11 -4.37 -10.35
C THR A 68 -2.36 -4.49 -11.66
N ASP A 69 -2.78 -5.43 -12.49
CA ASP A 69 -2.30 -5.54 -13.87
C ASP A 69 -2.97 -4.54 -14.79
N ASP A 70 -4.30 -4.33 -14.63
CA ASP A 70 -5.12 -3.63 -15.63
C ASP A 70 -4.92 -4.20 -17.03
N SER A 71 -4.81 -5.55 -17.11
CA SER A 71 -4.37 -6.28 -18.28
C SER A 71 -5.43 -6.22 -19.40
N HIS A 72 -4.97 -5.89 -20.59
CA HIS A 72 -5.74 -5.89 -21.83
C HIS A 72 -5.30 -7.02 -22.78
N ASP A 73 -4.05 -7.51 -22.60
CA ASP A 73 -3.48 -8.65 -23.32
C ASP A 73 -2.58 -9.43 -22.35
N VAL A 74 -3.14 -10.44 -21.68
CA VAL A 74 -2.47 -11.20 -20.60
C VAL A 74 -1.05 -11.66 -20.94
N PRO A 75 -0.74 -12.16 -22.15
CA PRO A 75 0.66 -12.48 -22.51
C PRO A 75 1.60 -11.29 -22.47
N ALA A 76 1.12 -10.08 -22.72
CA ALA A 76 1.95 -8.88 -22.82
C ALA A 76 2.02 -8.08 -21.51
N ASP A 77 0.89 -7.96 -20.79
CA ASP A 77 0.72 -7.04 -19.66
C ASP A 77 0.13 -7.67 -18.38
N GLY A 78 0.09 -9.01 -18.31
CA GLY A 78 -0.39 -9.71 -17.13
C GLY A 78 0.72 -10.05 -16.13
N PHE A 79 0.32 -10.31 -14.89
CA PHE A 79 1.17 -10.78 -13.79
C PHE A 79 2.26 -9.80 -13.33
N GLY A 80 2.08 -8.51 -13.54
CA GLY A 80 3.02 -7.48 -13.13
C GLY A 80 2.60 -6.73 -11.85
N GLY A 81 1.32 -6.80 -11.44
CA GLY A 81 0.80 -6.18 -10.22
C GLY A 81 -0.32 -7.00 -9.58
N TRP A 82 -0.29 -7.16 -8.25
CA TRP A 82 -1.31 -7.96 -7.53
C TRP A 82 -1.45 -7.53 -6.06
N VAL A 83 -2.48 -8.08 -5.41
CA VAL A 83 -2.63 -8.05 -3.96
C VAL A 83 -2.53 -9.45 -3.36
N MET A 84 -1.86 -9.58 -2.22
CA MET A 84 -1.82 -10.81 -1.41
C MET A 84 -2.79 -10.68 -0.26
N VAL A 85 -3.88 -11.45 -0.30
CA VAL A 85 -5.02 -11.30 0.62
C VAL A 85 -5.02 -12.38 1.68
N ALA A 86 -5.06 -11.99 2.95
CA ALA A 86 -5.17 -12.89 4.10
C ALA A 86 -6.64 -13.28 4.35
N ALA A 87 -7.25 -14.00 3.41
CA ALA A 87 -8.63 -14.47 3.52
C ALA A 87 -8.72 -15.82 4.23
N LYS A 88 -9.76 -16.01 5.07
CA LYS A 88 -9.99 -17.30 5.78
C LYS A 88 -10.42 -18.44 4.88
N ALA A 89 -10.86 -18.16 3.65
CA ALA A 89 -11.27 -19.16 2.68
C ALA A 89 -11.20 -18.60 1.25
N LEU A 90 -10.99 -19.45 0.26
CA LEU A 90 -11.06 -19.09 -1.15
C LEU A 90 -12.53 -19.00 -1.61
N LYS A 91 -13.22 -17.95 -1.12
CA LYS A 91 -14.61 -17.62 -1.45
C LYS A 91 -14.73 -16.11 -1.62
N ALA A 92 -15.52 -15.65 -2.58
CA ALA A 92 -15.70 -14.23 -2.90
C ALA A 92 -16.02 -13.37 -1.65
N GLY A 93 -16.97 -13.81 -0.83
CA GLY A 93 -17.35 -13.07 0.38
C GLY A 93 -16.22 -12.99 1.42
N ALA A 94 -15.38 -14.02 1.56
CA ALA A 94 -14.23 -14.00 2.48
C ALA A 94 -13.12 -13.07 1.96
N ILE A 95 -12.88 -13.09 0.64
CA ILE A 95 -11.89 -12.23 -0.01
C ILE A 95 -12.32 -10.75 0.08
N ILE A 96 -13.56 -10.43 -0.28
CA ILE A 96 -14.10 -9.05 -0.18
C ILE A 96 -14.05 -8.55 1.26
N LYS A 97 -14.38 -9.41 2.23
CA LYS A 97 -14.29 -9.06 3.66
C LYS A 97 -12.86 -8.72 4.06
N ALA A 98 -11.88 -9.52 3.66
CA ALA A 98 -10.47 -9.28 3.95
C ALA A 98 -9.96 -8.01 3.27
N LEU A 99 -10.32 -7.78 2.00
CA LEU A 99 -9.99 -6.54 1.30
C LEU A 99 -10.55 -5.31 2.02
N LYS A 100 -11.81 -5.32 2.44
CA LYS A 100 -12.43 -4.21 3.18
C LYS A 100 -11.85 -4.00 4.58
N ALA A 101 -11.31 -5.05 5.19
CA ALA A 101 -10.63 -4.98 6.48
C ALA A 101 -9.18 -4.49 6.38
N GLY A 102 -8.61 -4.41 5.17
CA GLY A 102 -7.21 -4.10 4.98
C GLY A 102 -6.25 -5.28 5.21
N ASP A 103 -6.78 -6.50 5.29
CA ASP A 103 -6.02 -7.74 5.54
C ASP A 103 -5.32 -8.20 4.25
N TYR A 104 -4.50 -7.35 3.68
CA TYR A 104 -3.74 -7.61 2.45
C TYR A 104 -2.57 -6.65 2.30
N PHE A 105 -1.66 -6.97 1.39
CA PHE A 105 -0.64 -6.05 0.90
C PHE A 105 -0.61 -6.05 -0.64
N ALA A 106 -0.11 -4.95 -1.22
CA ALA A 106 0.10 -4.79 -2.66
C ALA A 106 1.53 -5.16 -3.05
N SER A 107 1.73 -5.69 -4.25
CA SER A 107 3.06 -6.02 -4.75
C SER A 107 3.14 -6.00 -6.27
N CYS A 108 4.33 -5.69 -6.78
CA CYS A 108 4.76 -5.99 -8.15
C CYS A 108 6.03 -6.88 -8.19
N GLY A 109 6.41 -7.49 -7.04
CA GLY A 109 7.58 -8.37 -6.93
C GLY A 109 7.75 -8.99 -5.55
N PRO A 110 8.30 -8.27 -4.56
CA PRO A 110 8.60 -8.83 -3.24
C PRO A 110 7.33 -9.11 -2.43
N ALA A 111 7.48 -9.89 -1.35
CA ALA A 111 6.38 -10.27 -0.49
C ALA A 111 6.70 -10.06 0.99
N PHE A 112 5.75 -9.55 1.75
CA PHE A 112 5.80 -9.57 3.20
C PHE A 112 5.45 -10.96 3.74
N THR A 113 6.18 -11.38 4.76
CA THR A 113 5.83 -12.55 5.57
C THR A 113 5.23 -12.14 6.90
N SER A 114 5.79 -11.08 7.53
CA SER A 114 5.27 -10.52 8.77
C SER A 114 5.66 -9.06 8.92
N ILE A 115 4.76 -8.28 9.52
CA ILE A 115 5.03 -6.93 10.01
C ILE A 115 4.50 -6.87 11.44
N ARG A 116 5.36 -6.56 12.41
CA ARG A 116 5.01 -6.48 13.82
C ARG A 116 5.68 -5.29 14.48
N LEU A 117 4.89 -4.52 15.22
CA LEU A 117 5.37 -3.41 16.02
C LEU A 117 5.37 -3.81 17.50
N ASP A 118 6.54 -3.70 18.13
CA ASP A 118 6.76 -3.95 19.55
C ASP A 118 7.33 -2.67 20.19
N GLY A 119 6.51 -1.96 20.93
CA GLY A 119 6.85 -0.63 21.39
C GLY A 119 7.12 0.34 20.23
N THR A 120 8.37 0.75 20.05
CA THR A 120 8.85 1.57 18.93
C THR A 120 9.63 0.76 17.90
N MET A 121 9.87 -0.52 18.16
CA MET A 121 10.65 -1.38 17.29
C MET A 121 9.74 -2.11 16.28
N LEU A 122 9.86 -1.75 15.02
CA LEU A 122 9.20 -2.42 13.92
C LEU A 122 10.03 -3.61 13.45
N HIS A 123 9.45 -4.80 13.47
CA HIS A 123 10.02 -6.03 12.93
C HIS A 123 9.34 -6.35 11.61
N VAL A 124 10.12 -6.48 10.54
CA VAL A 124 9.66 -6.85 9.21
C VAL A 124 10.36 -8.12 8.78
N THR A 125 9.61 -9.12 8.29
CA THR A 125 10.14 -10.27 7.57
C THR A 125 9.51 -10.33 6.19
N CYS A 126 10.32 -10.71 5.18
CA CYS A 126 9.91 -10.62 3.78
C CYS A 126 10.70 -11.58 2.87
N SER A 127 10.35 -11.66 1.60
CA SER A 127 11.23 -12.20 0.55
C SER A 127 12.52 -11.38 0.46
N PRO A 128 13.59 -11.86 -0.21
CA PRO A 128 14.83 -11.10 -0.37
C PRO A 128 14.62 -9.72 -0.99
N VAL A 129 15.10 -8.67 -0.32
CA VAL A 129 15.00 -7.26 -0.77
C VAL A 129 16.29 -6.50 -0.47
N ASP A 130 16.54 -5.41 -1.17
CA ASP A 130 17.71 -4.55 -0.97
C ASP A 130 17.37 -3.30 -0.14
N ARG A 131 16.08 -3.02 0.06
CA ARG A 131 15.64 -1.90 0.90
C ARG A 131 14.30 -2.18 1.57
N ILE A 132 14.21 -1.77 2.84
CA ILE A 132 12.96 -1.70 3.62
C ILE A 132 12.81 -0.27 4.09
N LEU A 133 11.72 0.39 3.67
CA LEU A 133 11.39 1.77 3.99
C LEU A 133 10.10 1.82 4.82
N VAL A 134 10.11 2.58 5.89
CA VAL A 134 8.91 3.00 6.62
C VAL A 134 8.64 4.44 6.21
N ALA A 135 7.59 4.65 5.42
CA ALA A 135 7.11 5.98 5.04
C ALA A 135 5.97 6.38 5.99
N ALA A 136 6.15 7.46 6.72
CA ALA A 136 5.21 7.95 7.71
C ALA A 136 4.59 9.30 7.29
N GLY A 137 3.54 9.71 7.99
CA GLY A 137 2.84 10.96 7.72
C GLY A 137 3.76 12.17 7.65
N GLY A 138 3.37 13.15 6.86
CA GLY A 138 4.19 14.32 6.56
C GLY A 138 5.41 13.94 5.70
N HIS A 139 6.62 14.27 6.21
CA HIS A 139 7.90 14.01 5.52
C HIS A 139 8.78 12.97 6.23
N ARG A 140 8.24 12.27 7.21
CA ARG A 140 8.99 11.33 8.03
C ARG A 140 9.23 10.01 7.30
N SER A 141 10.45 9.49 7.41
CA SER A 141 10.79 8.16 6.93
C SER A 141 11.94 7.55 7.70
N PHE A 142 11.93 6.22 7.76
CA PHE A 142 13.01 5.40 8.35
C PHE A 142 13.33 4.30 7.34
N ALA A 143 14.59 3.99 7.13
CA ALA A 143 14.95 2.98 6.15
C ALA A 143 16.17 2.19 6.57
N THR A 144 16.24 0.96 6.10
CA THR A 144 17.45 0.15 6.09
C THR A 144 17.69 -0.41 4.69
N SER A 145 18.95 -0.60 4.33
CA SER A 145 19.36 -1.17 3.05
C SER A 145 20.46 -2.20 3.25
N GLY A 146 20.45 -3.23 2.43
CA GLY A 146 21.41 -4.32 2.42
C GLY A 146 21.11 -5.28 1.30
N ASP A 147 22.04 -6.14 0.93
CA ASP A 147 21.91 -7.07 -0.18
C ASP A 147 21.05 -8.29 0.24
N GLY A 148 19.90 -8.47 -0.39
CA GLY A 148 19.06 -9.66 -0.21
C GLY A 148 18.53 -9.85 1.21
N MET A 149 18.24 -8.78 1.94
CA MET A 149 17.69 -8.85 3.30
C MET A 149 16.35 -9.56 3.30
N THR A 150 16.15 -10.46 4.27
CA THR A 150 14.87 -11.15 4.50
C THR A 150 14.19 -10.72 5.79
N GLU A 151 14.89 -9.92 6.61
CA GLU A 151 14.35 -9.35 7.85
C GLU A 151 15.01 -8.01 8.18
N ALA A 152 14.30 -7.17 8.91
CA ALA A 152 14.84 -5.95 9.49
C ALA A 152 14.16 -5.60 10.81
N ARG A 153 14.90 -4.87 11.64
CA ARG A 153 14.39 -4.19 12.84
C ARG A 153 14.66 -2.70 12.68
N ILE A 154 13.60 -1.92 12.68
CA ILE A 154 13.67 -0.48 12.45
C ILE A 154 13.02 0.21 13.65
N GLU A 155 13.79 1.04 14.35
CA GLU A 155 13.22 1.87 15.39
C GLU A 155 12.47 3.04 14.77
N ILE A 156 11.19 3.16 15.09
CA ILE A 156 10.33 4.25 14.67
C ILE A 156 9.94 5.09 15.89
N SER A 157 10.45 6.30 15.98
CA SER A 157 10.00 7.26 17.00
C SER A 157 8.60 7.74 16.63
N ARG A 158 7.62 7.59 17.53
CA ARG A 158 6.19 7.76 17.26
C ARG A 158 5.63 9.12 17.67
N THR A 159 6.43 10.13 17.81
CA THR A 159 5.97 11.35 18.48
C THR A 159 5.25 12.35 17.60
N ASP A 160 5.27 12.20 16.25
CA ASP A 160 4.85 13.26 15.36
C ASP A 160 4.29 12.82 13.99
N PHE A 161 3.75 11.60 13.89
CA PHE A 161 3.01 11.17 12.70
C PHE A 161 1.78 10.33 13.08
N GLU A 162 0.72 10.43 12.30
CA GLU A 162 -0.55 9.74 12.54
C GLU A 162 -0.63 8.36 11.87
N PHE A 163 0.20 8.12 10.86
CA PHE A 163 0.23 6.85 10.13
C PHE A 163 1.62 6.55 9.58
N PHE A 164 1.85 5.30 9.27
CA PHE A 164 2.98 4.85 8.45
C PHE A 164 2.59 3.66 7.58
N ARG A 165 3.35 3.42 6.53
CA ARG A 165 3.35 2.18 5.74
C ARG A 165 4.75 1.65 5.59
N VAL A 166 4.87 0.35 5.29
CA VAL A 166 6.15 -0.30 4.98
C VAL A 166 6.22 -0.54 3.47
N VAL A 167 7.37 -0.22 2.89
CA VAL A 167 7.67 -0.46 1.47
C VAL A 167 8.90 -1.34 1.37
N LEU A 168 8.79 -2.42 0.62
CA LEU A 168 9.89 -3.29 0.23
C LEU A 168 10.36 -2.89 -1.16
N THR A 169 11.67 -2.94 -1.41
CA THR A 169 12.24 -2.79 -2.76
C THR A 169 13.27 -3.87 -2.99
N ASP A 170 13.07 -4.71 -4.00
CA ASP A 170 14.01 -5.75 -4.38
C ASP A 170 15.13 -5.21 -5.29
N ARG A 171 16.08 -6.09 -5.63
CA ARG A 171 17.23 -5.76 -6.50
C ARG A 171 16.82 -5.29 -7.90
N ALA A 172 15.68 -5.71 -8.41
CA ALA A 172 15.15 -5.30 -9.71
C ALA A 172 14.37 -3.96 -9.63
N GLY A 173 14.29 -3.35 -8.44
CA GLY A 173 13.53 -2.13 -8.19
C GLY A 173 12.02 -2.36 -8.06
N LYS A 174 11.57 -3.61 -8.06
CA LYS A 174 10.16 -3.94 -7.83
C LYS A 174 9.81 -3.76 -6.36
N GLN A 175 8.55 -3.40 -6.10
CA GLN A 175 8.11 -2.99 -4.77
C GLN A 175 6.92 -3.79 -4.26
N ALA A 176 6.79 -3.80 -2.91
CA ALA A 176 5.57 -4.17 -2.23
C ALA A 176 5.24 -3.13 -1.16
N TRP A 177 3.95 -2.93 -0.92
CA TRP A 177 3.44 -1.91 -0.01
C TRP A 177 2.47 -2.53 0.98
N SER A 178 2.69 -2.31 2.27
CA SER A 178 1.64 -2.56 3.27
C SER A 178 0.56 -1.49 3.17
N ASN A 179 -0.63 -1.78 3.68
CA ASN A 179 -1.58 -0.71 4.00
C ASN A 179 -1.01 0.22 5.09
N HIS A 180 -1.63 1.38 5.28
CA HIS A 180 -1.27 2.28 6.36
C HIS A 180 -1.63 1.68 7.73
N TYR A 181 -0.69 1.77 8.66
CA TYR A 181 -0.91 1.55 10.09
C TYR A 181 -1.15 2.91 10.74
N TRP A 182 -2.33 3.11 11.27
CA TRP A 182 -2.72 4.36 11.92
C TRP A 182 -2.34 4.31 13.40
N THR A 183 -1.61 5.30 13.86
CA THR A 183 -1.27 5.44 15.27
C THR A 183 -2.50 5.91 16.04
N VAL A 184 -2.76 5.32 17.20
CA VAL A 184 -3.82 5.80 18.10
C VAL A 184 -3.26 7.01 18.84
N SER A 185 -3.75 8.20 18.52
CA SER A 185 -3.47 9.39 19.33
C SER A 185 -4.19 9.20 20.68
N TYR A 186 -3.46 8.88 21.74
CA TYR A 186 -3.96 9.04 23.10
C TYR A 186 -3.98 10.55 23.37
N THR A 187 -5.04 11.22 22.98
CA THR A 187 -5.38 12.50 23.61
C THR A 187 -5.69 12.18 25.07
N HIS A 188 -4.80 12.52 25.97
CA HIS A 188 -5.09 12.57 27.37
C HIS A 188 -6.27 13.51 27.56
N LEU A 189 -7.43 12.94 27.91
CA LEU A 189 -8.49 13.70 28.54
C LEU A 189 -7.96 14.10 29.92
N THR A 190 -7.51 15.33 30.04
CA THR A 190 -7.29 16.02 31.33
C THR A 190 -8.63 16.60 31.78
#